data_4b1bfc88a47acb54aff9f615eaff609e
#
_entry.id   4b1bfc88a47acb54aff9f615eaff609e
#
_cell.length_a   1.000
_cell.length_b   1.000
_cell.length_c   1.000
_cell.angle_alpha   90.00
_cell.angle_beta   90.00
_cell.angle_gamma   90.00
#
_symmetry.space_group_name_H-M   'P 1'
#
loop_
_entity.id
_entity.type
_entity.pdbx_description
1 polymer ?
#
loop_
_entity_poly.entity_id
_entity_poly.type
_entity_poly.pdbx_seq_one_letter_code
_entity_poly.pdbx_strand_id
1 'polypeptide(L)'
;AAASNNTESEHEASEDDTGTAPEEQKKAPPVTPLHIALLERDMNQWNPDTYAQELFYSTFSILVAPEDEAAYPELSEALQDRMQAAAEKDREEIAMLEKDFNAYAAEVGTDLIPNGMDSSSKGTVLRADSRVVSVRDNSSLYLGGAHGVYGTVGQNFDSVTGKELVLSDVLKDPARFKELL
;
A
#
# COMPACT_ATOMS: atom_id res chain seq x y z
N ALA A 1 40.92 -44.78 -64.93
CA ALA A 1 40.97 -45.51 -63.70
C ALA A 1 41.82 -44.76 -62.71
N ALA A 2 41.25 -44.09 -61.76
CA ALA A 2 41.94 -43.36 -60.70
C ALA A 2 41.40 -43.86 -59.37
N ALA A 3 42.27 -44.34 -58.53
CA ALA A 3 42.00 -44.76 -57.17
C ALA A 3 41.98 -43.52 -56.24
N SER A 4 40.98 -43.46 -55.40
CA SER A 4 40.84 -42.45 -54.37
C SER A 4 41.21 -43.09 -53.04
N ASN A 5 42.20 -42.56 -52.35
CA ASN A 5 42.56 -42.91 -50.99
C ASN A 5 41.71 -42.10 -50.03
N ASN A 6 41.04 -42.81 -49.11
CA ASN A 6 40.31 -42.30 -48.04
C ASN A 6 41.18 -42.36 -46.81
N THR A 7 41.45 -41.18 -46.12
CA THR A 7 42.17 -41.12 -44.88
C THR A 7 41.15 -40.81 -43.80
N GLU A 8 40.88 -41.79 -42.96
CA GLU A 8 40.09 -41.62 -41.72
C GLU A 8 40.91 -40.82 -40.68
N SER A 9 40.30 -39.75 -40.18
CA SER A 9 40.78 -39.01 -39.02
C SER A 9 39.85 -39.31 -37.85
N GLU A 10 40.30 -40.10 -36.94
CA GLU A 10 39.64 -40.33 -35.64
C GLU A 10 39.73 -39.07 -34.81
N HIS A 11 38.56 -38.53 -34.48
CA HIS A 11 38.45 -37.46 -33.49
C HIS A 11 37.84 -38.08 -32.25
N GLU A 12 38.70 -38.25 -31.20
CA GLU A 12 38.27 -38.58 -29.84
C GLU A 12 37.39 -37.49 -29.30
N ALA A 13 36.13 -37.81 -29.06
CA ALA A 13 35.19 -36.96 -28.32
C ALA A 13 35.45 -37.16 -26.82
N SER A 14 35.98 -36.11 -26.17
CA SER A 14 36.04 -35.97 -24.73
C SER A 14 34.64 -35.58 -24.26
N GLU A 15 33.87 -36.53 -23.74
CA GLU A 15 32.66 -36.30 -22.98
C GLU A 15 33.04 -35.91 -21.55
N ASP A 16 33.02 -34.62 -21.26
CA ASP A 16 32.99 -34.09 -19.88
C ASP A 16 31.63 -33.43 -19.65
N ASP A 17 30.62 -34.30 -19.56
CA ASP A 17 29.26 -33.88 -19.15
C ASP A 17 29.16 -33.84 -17.62
N THR A 18 29.68 -32.79 -17.03
CA THR A 18 29.35 -32.42 -15.63
C THR A 18 27.90 -31.88 -15.60
N GLY A 19 26.96 -32.80 -15.69
CA GLY A 19 25.54 -32.56 -15.51
C GLY A 19 25.30 -31.98 -14.10
N THR A 20 25.24 -30.65 -14.01
CA THR A 20 24.74 -29.96 -12.84
C THR A 20 23.28 -30.36 -12.69
N ALA A 21 22.99 -31.19 -11.70
CA ALA A 21 21.62 -31.58 -11.37
C ALA A 21 20.77 -30.29 -11.18
N PRO A 22 19.53 -30.25 -11.70
CA PRO A 22 18.66 -29.11 -11.50
C PRO A 22 18.49 -28.89 -9.98
N GLU A 23 18.87 -27.72 -9.46
CA GLU A 23 18.52 -27.32 -8.10
C GLU A 23 17.01 -27.51 -7.95
N GLU A 24 16.60 -28.43 -7.08
CA GLU A 24 15.21 -28.56 -6.65
C GLU A 24 14.75 -27.20 -6.16
N GLN A 25 13.98 -26.49 -6.96
CA GLN A 25 13.31 -25.27 -6.52
C GLN A 25 12.44 -25.64 -5.33
N LYS A 26 12.90 -25.33 -4.12
CA LYS A 26 12.12 -25.47 -2.88
C LYS A 26 10.76 -24.82 -3.14
N LYS A 27 9.74 -25.64 -3.26
CA LYS A 27 8.36 -25.18 -3.44
C LYS A 27 8.04 -24.24 -2.29
N ALA A 28 7.74 -22.98 -2.60
CA ALA A 28 7.39 -22.01 -1.60
C ALA A 28 6.22 -22.54 -0.75
N PRO A 29 6.22 -22.32 0.57
CA PRO A 29 5.15 -22.80 1.44
C PRO A 29 3.79 -22.30 0.93
N PRO A 30 2.70 -23.05 1.17
CA PRO A 30 1.36 -22.65 0.75
C PRO A 30 1.00 -21.32 1.39
N VAL A 31 0.28 -20.48 0.63
CA VAL A 31 -0.21 -19.20 1.10
C VAL A 31 -1.57 -19.43 1.77
N THR A 32 -1.72 -18.98 3.01
CA THR A 32 -2.97 -19.03 3.77
C THR A 32 -3.61 -17.65 3.83
N PRO A 33 -4.96 -17.55 3.72
CA PRO A 33 -5.65 -16.29 3.91
C PRO A 33 -5.38 -15.69 5.29
N LEU A 34 -5.39 -14.35 5.36
CA LEU A 34 -5.31 -13.56 6.58
C LEU A 34 -6.47 -12.55 6.56
N HIS A 35 -7.17 -12.38 7.66
CA HIS A 35 -8.28 -11.45 7.75
C HIS A 35 -7.81 -10.10 8.27
N ILE A 36 -8.11 -9.06 7.49
CA ILE A 36 -7.80 -7.66 7.81
C ILE A 36 -9.09 -6.88 7.95
N ALA A 37 -9.21 -6.13 9.04
CA ALA A 37 -10.27 -5.16 9.25
C ALA A 37 -9.77 -3.76 8.92
N LEU A 38 -10.64 -2.94 8.33
CA LEU A 38 -10.43 -1.50 8.17
C LEU A 38 -11.35 -0.78 9.17
N LEU A 39 -10.74 -0.07 10.12
CA LEU A 39 -11.47 0.71 11.10
C LEU A 39 -11.59 2.15 10.57
N GLU A 40 -12.76 2.50 10.06
CA GLU A 40 -13.07 3.87 9.60
C GLU A 40 -13.38 4.78 10.79
N ARG A 41 -12.96 6.03 10.69
CA ARG A 41 -13.23 7.11 11.66
C ARG A 41 -13.62 8.36 10.91
N ASP A 42 -14.78 8.90 11.26
CA ASP A 42 -15.33 10.09 10.62
C ASP A 42 -15.56 11.19 11.64
N MET A 43 -15.31 12.43 11.24
CA MET A 43 -15.69 13.63 11.96
C MET A 43 -16.50 14.53 11.01
N ASN A 44 -17.64 15.00 11.50
CA ASN A 44 -18.51 15.92 10.78
C ASN A 44 -18.80 17.15 11.64
N GLN A 45 -18.59 18.32 11.07
CA GLN A 45 -19.03 19.60 11.67
C GLN A 45 -20.11 20.22 10.79
N TRP A 46 -21.20 20.62 11.44
CA TRP A 46 -22.37 21.22 10.78
C TRP A 46 -22.63 22.61 11.30
N ASN A 47 -23.01 23.51 10.44
CA ASN A 47 -23.52 24.81 10.82
C ASN A 47 -24.85 24.64 11.58
N PRO A 48 -24.98 25.12 12.82
CA PRO A 48 -26.18 24.91 13.64
C PRO A 48 -27.42 25.66 13.10
N ASP A 49 -27.21 26.74 12.36
CA ASP A 49 -28.29 27.60 11.88
C ASP A 49 -28.81 27.18 10.49
N THR A 50 -27.89 26.76 9.60
CA THR A 50 -28.19 26.42 8.21
C THR A 50 -28.24 24.94 7.93
N TYR A 51 -27.72 24.11 8.84
CA TYR A 51 -27.53 22.66 8.66
C TYR A 51 -26.65 22.31 7.47
N ALA A 52 -25.84 23.25 6.99
CA ALA A 52 -24.83 22.98 5.98
C ALA A 52 -23.63 22.26 6.62
N GLN A 53 -23.03 21.31 5.90
CA GLN A 53 -21.78 20.67 6.32
C GLN A 53 -20.64 21.69 6.16
N GLU A 54 -19.94 22.00 7.24
CA GLU A 54 -18.79 22.90 7.22
C GLU A 54 -17.49 22.13 7.03
N LEU A 55 -17.33 21.04 7.78
CA LEU A 55 -16.13 20.20 7.71
C LEU A 55 -16.52 18.73 7.65
N PHE A 56 -15.78 17.99 6.84
CA PHE A 56 -15.77 16.54 6.85
C PHE A 56 -14.35 16.02 6.90
N TYR A 57 -14.08 15.12 7.82
CA TYR A 57 -12.82 14.38 7.91
C TYR A 57 -13.12 12.91 8.02
N SER A 58 -12.49 12.10 7.19
CA SER A 58 -12.61 10.65 7.23
C SER A 58 -11.25 9.98 7.03
N THR A 59 -10.96 8.99 7.84
CA THR A 59 -9.72 8.21 7.75
C THR A 59 -9.98 6.75 8.12
N PHE A 60 -8.99 5.89 7.93
CA PHE A 60 -9.07 4.50 8.34
C PHE A 60 -7.77 4.01 8.96
N SER A 61 -7.88 2.97 9.78
CA SER A 61 -6.74 2.19 10.27
C SER A 61 -6.85 0.76 9.79
N ILE A 62 -5.71 0.12 9.56
CA ILE A 62 -5.60 -1.28 9.18
C ILE A 62 -5.36 -2.08 10.46
N LEU A 63 -6.11 -3.14 10.67
CA LEU A 63 -5.97 -4.03 11.84
C LEU A 63 -5.99 -5.49 11.37
N VAL A 64 -5.24 -6.34 12.07
CA VAL A 64 -5.43 -7.79 11.97
C VAL A 64 -6.75 -8.12 12.66
N ALA A 65 -7.57 -8.97 12.04
CA ALA A 65 -8.80 -9.42 12.67
C ALA A 65 -8.51 -10.27 13.92
N PRO A 66 -9.36 -10.20 14.98
CA PRO A 66 -9.08 -10.84 16.26
C PRO A 66 -8.78 -12.35 16.20
N GLU A 67 -9.38 -13.06 15.24
CA GLU A 67 -9.15 -14.49 15.01
C GLU A 67 -7.73 -14.81 14.51
N ASP A 68 -7.03 -13.85 13.90
CA ASP A 68 -5.71 -14.03 13.32
C ASP A 68 -4.58 -13.36 14.15
N GLU A 69 -4.89 -12.51 15.14
CA GLU A 69 -3.89 -11.77 15.93
C GLU A 69 -2.83 -12.69 16.57
N ALA A 70 -3.27 -13.83 17.11
CA ALA A 70 -2.37 -14.78 17.75
C ALA A 70 -1.40 -15.46 16.75
N ALA A 71 -1.78 -15.56 15.48
CA ALA A 71 -0.96 -16.13 14.43
C ALA A 71 0.00 -15.11 13.79
N TYR A 72 -0.31 -13.81 13.90
CA TYR A 72 0.45 -12.69 13.30
C TYR A 72 0.73 -11.58 14.33
N PRO A 73 1.39 -11.88 15.47
CA PRO A 73 1.55 -10.93 16.57
C PRO A 73 2.38 -9.70 16.18
N GLU A 74 3.48 -9.87 15.42
CA GLU A 74 4.34 -8.75 15.02
C GLU A 74 3.64 -7.80 14.04
N LEU A 75 2.85 -8.35 13.11
CA LEU A 75 2.01 -7.53 12.24
C LEU A 75 0.93 -6.78 13.04
N SER A 76 0.27 -7.46 13.98
CA SER A 76 -0.75 -6.85 14.83
C SER A 76 -0.19 -5.69 15.63
N GLU A 77 0.97 -5.87 16.29
CA GLU A 77 1.67 -4.82 17.03
C GLU A 77 2.03 -3.63 16.12
N ALA A 78 2.67 -3.89 14.99
CA ALA A 78 3.07 -2.85 14.04
C ALA A 78 1.89 -2.02 13.51
N LEU A 79 0.75 -2.67 13.22
CA LEU A 79 -0.46 -1.97 12.76
C LEU A 79 -1.14 -1.19 13.90
N GLN A 80 -1.11 -1.68 15.14
CA GLN A 80 -1.62 -0.96 16.32
C GLN A 80 -0.77 0.27 16.62
N ASP A 81 0.55 0.17 16.59
CA ASP A 81 1.45 1.32 16.76
C ASP A 81 1.20 2.39 15.69
N ARG A 82 1.02 1.95 14.44
CA ARG A 82 0.68 2.85 13.33
C ARG A 82 -0.66 3.54 13.54
N MET A 83 -1.67 2.83 14.04
CA MET A 83 -2.97 3.40 14.36
C MET A 83 -2.87 4.47 15.46
N GLN A 84 -2.05 4.24 16.49
CA GLN A 84 -1.83 5.21 17.56
C GLN A 84 -1.14 6.47 17.03
N ALA A 85 -0.08 6.31 16.23
CA ALA A 85 0.61 7.43 15.61
C ALA A 85 -0.31 8.22 14.65
N ALA A 86 -1.16 7.52 13.88
CA ALA A 86 -2.16 8.15 13.01
C ALA A 86 -3.16 9.00 13.78
N ALA A 87 -3.59 8.59 14.98
CA ALA A 87 -4.56 9.35 15.77
C ALA A 87 -4.05 10.73 16.23
N GLU A 88 -2.75 10.91 16.39
CA GLU A 88 -2.15 12.23 16.67
C GLU A 88 -2.14 13.09 15.41
N LYS A 89 -1.72 12.51 14.30
CA LYS A 89 -1.72 13.17 12.99
C LYS A 89 -3.13 13.58 12.56
N ASP A 90 -4.13 12.72 12.78
CA ASP A 90 -5.55 13.03 12.50
C ASP A 90 -6.01 14.30 13.23
N ARG A 91 -5.62 14.46 14.53
CA ARG A 91 -5.96 15.67 15.30
C ARG A 91 -5.32 16.94 14.73
N GLU A 92 -4.07 16.84 14.30
CA GLU A 92 -3.37 17.96 13.67
C GLU A 92 -4.00 18.35 12.34
N GLU A 93 -4.37 17.36 11.51
CA GLU A 93 -5.03 17.58 10.22
C GLU A 93 -6.42 18.18 10.39
N ILE A 94 -7.22 17.72 11.37
CA ILE A 94 -8.53 18.29 11.71
C ILE A 94 -8.37 19.75 12.14
N ALA A 95 -7.44 20.04 13.06
CA ALA A 95 -7.20 21.39 13.54
C ALA A 95 -6.74 22.35 12.41
N MET A 96 -5.95 21.83 11.46
CA MET A 96 -5.55 22.59 10.28
C MET A 96 -6.76 22.87 9.37
N LEU A 97 -7.59 21.86 9.11
CA LEU A 97 -8.80 22.00 8.29
C LEU A 97 -9.79 23.00 8.90
N GLU A 98 -10.00 22.96 10.22
CA GLU A 98 -10.81 23.93 10.96
C GLU A 98 -10.27 25.37 10.84
N LYS A 99 -8.96 25.54 10.98
CA LYS A 99 -8.30 26.82 10.82
C LYS A 99 -8.46 27.39 9.42
N ASP A 100 -8.26 26.56 8.41
CA ASP A 100 -8.35 26.97 7.00
C ASP A 100 -9.80 27.30 6.63
N PHE A 101 -10.78 26.53 7.11
CA PHE A 101 -12.18 26.81 6.95
C PHE A 101 -12.56 28.17 7.58
N ASN A 102 -12.20 28.41 8.84
CA ASN A 102 -12.49 29.65 9.54
C ASN A 102 -11.86 30.88 8.85
N ALA A 103 -10.63 30.74 8.35
CA ALA A 103 -9.96 31.80 7.62
C ALA A 103 -10.67 32.12 6.30
N TYR A 104 -11.05 31.11 5.53
CA TYR A 104 -11.74 31.25 4.26
C TYR A 104 -13.18 31.79 4.47
N ALA A 105 -13.88 31.27 5.48
CA ALA A 105 -15.23 31.76 5.84
C ALA A 105 -15.24 33.23 6.27
N ALA A 106 -14.20 33.69 6.97
CA ALA A 106 -14.04 35.09 7.35
C ALA A 106 -13.82 36.02 6.14
N GLU A 107 -13.20 35.52 5.08
CA GLU A 107 -12.91 36.27 3.86
C GLU A 107 -14.13 36.35 2.92
N VAL A 108 -14.79 35.20 2.67
CA VAL A 108 -15.84 35.12 1.65
C VAL A 108 -17.26 35.04 2.21
N GLY A 109 -17.42 34.72 3.49
CA GLY A 109 -18.70 34.41 4.14
C GLY A 109 -19.06 32.92 4.03
N THR A 110 -19.65 32.37 5.07
CA THR A 110 -20.02 30.94 5.15
C THR A 110 -21.01 30.52 4.06
N ASP A 111 -21.89 31.40 3.64
CA ASP A 111 -22.91 31.15 2.60
C ASP A 111 -22.28 30.87 1.22
N LEU A 112 -21.04 31.27 1.01
CA LEU A 112 -20.29 31.06 -0.24
C LEU A 112 -19.44 29.78 -0.20
N ILE A 113 -19.53 28.98 0.85
CA ILE A 113 -18.85 27.68 1.00
C ILE A 113 -19.91 26.55 1.08
N PRO A 114 -20.72 26.33 0.05
CA PRO A 114 -21.91 25.47 0.13
C PRO A 114 -21.60 23.99 0.37
N ASN A 115 -20.38 23.56 0.09
CA ASN A 115 -19.96 22.17 0.26
C ASN A 115 -19.00 21.97 1.44
N GLY A 116 -18.70 23.04 2.22
CA GLY A 116 -17.71 22.97 3.28
C GLY A 116 -16.29 22.68 2.77
N MET A 117 -15.48 22.15 3.66
CA MET A 117 -14.14 21.60 3.33
C MET A 117 -14.08 20.13 3.75
N ASP A 118 -13.39 19.30 2.97
CA ASP A 118 -13.22 17.89 3.31
C ASP A 118 -11.78 17.40 3.15
N SER A 119 -11.40 16.48 4.03
CA SER A 119 -10.24 15.61 3.88
C SER A 119 -10.70 14.19 4.14
N SER A 120 -10.59 13.32 3.15
CA SER A 120 -11.02 11.93 3.32
C SER A 120 -10.02 10.93 2.76
N SER A 121 -9.98 9.78 3.41
CA SER A 121 -9.12 8.65 3.06
C SER A 121 -9.93 7.37 3.20
N LYS A 122 -9.96 6.54 2.14
CA LYS A 122 -10.71 5.30 2.08
C LYS A 122 -9.84 4.13 1.69
N GLY A 123 -9.75 3.15 2.61
CA GLY A 123 -9.02 1.92 2.42
C GLY A 123 -9.75 0.89 1.55
N THR A 124 -8.97 0.09 0.83
CA THR A 124 -9.45 -1.13 0.15
C THR A 124 -8.39 -2.20 0.30
N VAL A 125 -8.71 -3.31 0.95
CA VAL A 125 -7.81 -4.46 1.02
C VAL A 125 -7.73 -5.10 -0.36
N LEU A 126 -6.53 -5.11 -0.93
CA LEU A 126 -6.26 -5.71 -2.25
C LEU A 126 -5.77 -7.14 -2.10
N ARG A 127 -5.02 -7.41 -1.02
CA ARG A 127 -4.47 -8.71 -0.69
C ARG A 127 -4.23 -8.81 0.81
N ALA A 128 -4.58 -9.96 1.38
CA ALA A 128 -4.23 -10.31 2.76
C ALA A 128 -4.01 -11.81 2.85
N ASP A 129 -2.77 -12.20 3.08
CA ASP A 129 -2.38 -13.59 3.23
C ASP A 129 -1.14 -13.74 4.13
N SER A 130 -0.69 -14.97 4.35
CA SER A 130 0.47 -15.29 5.20
C SER A 130 1.81 -14.69 4.75
N ARG A 131 1.86 -13.92 3.67
CA ARG A 131 3.09 -13.30 3.14
C ARG A 131 3.00 -11.78 3.12
N VAL A 132 1.85 -11.24 2.68
CA VAL A 132 1.71 -9.80 2.48
C VAL A 132 0.29 -9.34 2.74
N VAL A 133 0.18 -8.20 3.42
CA VAL A 133 -1.03 -7.37 3.45
C VAL A 133 -0.80 -6.19 2.51
N SER A 134 -1.74 -5.97 1.58
CA SER A 134 -1.71 -4.86 0.64
C SER A 134 -3.04 -4.12 0.70
N VAL A 135 -2.98 -2.83 1.01
CA VAL A 135 -4.15 -1.95 1.10
C VAL A 135 -3.93 -0.77 0.17
N ARG A 136 -4.94 -0.45 -0.61
CA ARG A 136 -5.00 0.78 -1.39
C ARG A 136 -5.73 1.85 -0.57
N ASP A 137 -5.11 3.00 -0.44
CA ASP A 137 -5.67 4.20 0.14
C ASP A 137 -6.04 5.17 -0.99
N ASN A 138 -7.31 5.53 -1.09
CA ASN A 138 -7.78 6.59 -1.98
C ASN A 138 -8.12 7.79 -1.13
N SER A 139 -7.43 8.91 -1.35
CA SER A 139 -7.62 10.15 -0.61
C SER A 139 -8.21 11.25 -1.47
N SER A 140 -8.96 12.13 -0.82
CA SER A 140 -9.43 13.39 -1.40
C SER A 140 -9.22 14.52 -0.40
N LEU A 141 -8.96 15.71 -0.93
CA LEU A 141 -8.86 16.95 -0.17
C LEU A 141 -9.56 18.06 -0.94
N TYR A 142 -10.54 18.73 -0.30
CA TYR A 142 -11.23 19.90 -0.83
C TYR A 142 -11.18 21.04 0.18
N LEU A 143 -10.61 22.17 -0.21
CA LEU A 143 -10.40 23.36 0.63
C LEU A 143 -11.20 24.57 0.12
N GLY A 144 -12.39 24.36 -0.44
CA GLY A 144 -13.28 25.44 -0.86
C GLY A 144 -12.96 26.07 -2.21
N GLY A 145 -12.24 25.41 -3.09
CA GLY A 145 -11.90 25.90 -4.43
C GLY A 145 -12.87 25.39 -5.52
N ALA A 146 -12.45 25.52 -6.77
CA ALA A 146 -13.20 25.04 -7.93
C ALA A 146 -13.23 23.49 -8.03
N HIS A 147 -12.25 22.80 -7.48
CA HIS A 147 -12.13 21.33 -7.48
C HIS A 147 -11.21 20.86 -6.35
N GLY A 148 -11.41 19.60 -5.94
CA GLY A 148 -10.57 18.92 -4.97
C GLY A 148 -9.29 18.32 -5.59
N VAL A 149 -8.40 17.87 -4.72
CA VAL A 149 -7.20 17.08 -5.06
C VAL A 149 -7.47 15.64 -4.67
N TYR A 150 -7.06 14.71 -5.51
CA TYR A 150 -7.25 13.27 -5.30
C TYR A 150 -5.93 12.55 -5.35
N GLY A 151 -5.78 11.54 -4.51
CA GLY A 151 -4.58 10.71 -4.44
C GLY A 151 -4.91 9.23 -4.31
N THR A 152 -3.94 8.40 -4.69
CA THR A 152 -3.99 6.96 -4.43
C THR A 152 -2.61 6.49 -4.00
N VAL A 153 -2.53 5.80 -2.87
CA VAL A 153 -1.29 5.25 -2.30
C VAL A 153 -1.49 3.77 -1.97
N GLY A 154 -0.48 2.95 -2.21
CA GLY A 154 -0.43 1.57 -1.76
C GLY A 154 0.32 1.48 -0.43
N GLN A 155 -0.26 0.80 0.55
CA GLN A 155 0.36 0.44 1.82
C GLN A 155 0.55 -1.07 1.82
N ASN A 156 1.78 -1.55 1.96
CA ASN A 156 2.10 -2.96 1.88
C ASN A 156 2.92 -3.37 3.10
N PHE A 157 2.60 -4.51 3.69
CA PHE A 157 3.25 -5.01 4.89
C PHE A 157 3.63 -6.48 4.71
N ASP A 158 4.82 -6.85 5.18
CA ASP A 158 5.18 -8.24 5.39
C ASP A 158 4.31 -8.80 6.53
N SER A 159 3.57 -9.88 6.26
CA SER A 159 2.61 -10.42 7.22
C SER A 159 3.27 -11.09 8.43
N VAL A 160 4.54 -11.49 8.33
CA VAL A 160 5.26 -12.16 9.42
C VAL A 160 5.92 -11.15 10.36
N THR A 161 6.54 -10.11 9.79
CA THR A 161 7.36 -9.16 10.54
C THR A 161 6.67 -7.82 10.81
N GLY A 162 5.51 -7.56 10.20
CA GLY A 162 4.83 -6.27 10.27
C GLY A 162 5.56 -5.13 9.55
N LYS A 163 6.73 -5.40 8.94
CA LYS A 163 7.51 -4.38 8.23
C LYS A 163 6.74 -3.81 7.05
N GLU A 164 6.68 -2.48 6.94
CA GLU A 164 6.18 -1.83 5.74
C GLU A 164 7.14 -2.08 4.57
N LEU A 165 6.58 -2.57 3.45
CA LEU A 165 7.33 -2.93 2.26
C LEU A 165 7.28 -1.80 1.25
N VAL A 166 8.46 -1.41 0.77
CA VAL A 166 8.62 -0.49 -0.36
C VAL A 166 9.04 -1.26 -1.61
N LEU A 167 8.96 -0.61 -2.77
CA LEU A 167 9.25 -1.26 -4.05
C LEU A 167 10.64 -1.93 -4.08
N SER A 168 11.65 -1.31 -3.48
CA SER A 168 13.01 -1.86 -3.39
C SER A 168 13.11 -3.17 -2.59
N ASP A 169 12.21 -3.41 -1.65
CA ASP A 169 12.21 -4.64 -0.84
C ASP A 169 11.74 -5.86 -1.65
N VAL A 170 10.94 -5.64 -2.70
CA VAL A 170 10.33 -6.71 -3.50
C VAL A 170 10.98 -6.90 -4.88
N LEU A 171 11.81 -5.97 -5.31
CA LEU A 171 12.54 -6.08 -6.59
C LEU A 171 13.78 -6.93 -6.44
N LYS A 172 13.94 -7.93 -7.31
CA LYS A 172 15.17 -8.75 -7.38
C LYS A 172 16.38 -7.94 -7.84
N ASP A 173 16.17 -6.95 -8.71
CA ASP A 173 17.20 -6.07 -9.25
C ASP A 173 16.62 -4.64 -9.40
N PRO A 174 16.75 -3.79 -8.35
CA PRO A 174 16.26 -2.42 -8.40
C PRO A 174 16.98 -1.54 -9.43
N ALA A 175 18.24 -1.84 -9.76
CA ALA A 175 19.00 -1.07 -10.74
C ALA A 175 18.43 -1.32 -12.15
N ARG A 176 18.22 -2.57 -12.50
CA ARG A 176 17.61 -2.96 -13.79
C ARG A 176 16.18 -2.42 -13.95
N PHE A 177 15.41 -2.33 -12.85
CA PHE A 177 14.06 -1.76 -12.93
C PHE A 177 14.09 -0.30 -13.34
N LYS A 178 15.07 0.50 -12.86
CA LYS A 178 15.22 1.92 -13.25
C LYS A 178 15.57 2.11 -14.72
N GLU A 179 16.21 1.12 -15.35
CA GLU A 179 16.54 1.17 -16.78
C GLU A 179 15.32 0.88 -17.67
N LEU A 180 14.23 0.34 -17.10
CA LEU A 180 13.00 -0.01 -17.81
C LEU A 180 11.90 1.05 -17.72
N LEU A 181 12.09 2.08 -16.90
CA LEU A 181 11.19 3.25 -16.73
C LEU A 181 11.67 4.44 -17.57
#